data_9d0bc9d3f14da0c82cb4710aebb4cbfb
#
_entry.id   9d0bc9d3f14da0c82cb4710aebb4cbfb
#
_cell.length_a   1.000
_cell.length_b   1.000
_cell.length_c   1.000
_cell.angle_alpha   90.00
_cell.angle_beta   90.00
_cell.angle_gamma   90.00
#
_symmetry.space_group_name_H-M   'P 1'
#
loop_
_entity.id
_entity.type
_entity.pdbx_description
1 polymer ?
#
loop_
_entity_poly.entity_id
_entity_poly.type
_entity_poly.pdbx_seq_one_letter_code
_entity_poly.pdbx_strand_id
1 'polypeptide(L)'
;MTKVILVVEDEPKNLKLVCDLLQACGYTTIEATDGKQGVELAKVRKPDLILMDIMMPVMDGLEATRILKTDTTTKDIPVLALTSYAMKGDEERILEAGCNGYLAKPFDIQELLKEVGKYFLE
;
A
#
# COMPACT_ATOMS: atom_id res chain seq x y z
N MET A 1 -7.22 -17.04 9.94
CA MET A 1 -6.39 -17.09 8.74
C MET A 1 -5.46 -15.90 8.67
N THR A 2 -4.27 -16.12 8.17
CA THR A 2 -3.27 -15.08 8.05
C THR A 2 -3.66 -14.08 6.95
N LYS A 3 -3.63 -12.79 7.27
CA LYS A 3 -3.88 -11.75 6.28
C LYS A 3 -2.63 -11.50 5.45
N VAL A 4 -2.84 -11.26 4.16
CA VAL A 4 -1.75 -11.06 3.19
C VAL A 4 -1.72 -9.58 2.78
N ILE A 5 -0.56 -8.96 2.91
CA ILE A 5 -0.36 -7.56 2.58
C ILE A 5 0.67 -7.44 1.46
N LEU A 6 0.29 -6.79 0.38
CA LEU A 6 1.21 -6.46 -0.69
C LEU A 6 1.85 -5.11 -0.37
N VAL A 7 3.18 -5.08 -0.29
CA VAL A 7 3.93 -3.85 -0.02
C VAL A 7 4.64 -3.42 -1.30
N VAL A 8 4.27 -2.26 -1.81
CA VAL A 8 4.84 -1.70 -3.04
C VAL A 8 5.71 -0.50 -2.66
N GLU A 9 7.01 -0.68 -2.75
CA GLU A 9 8.01 0.30 -2.32
C GLU A 9 9.31 0.09 -3.10
N ASP A 10 9.85 1.15 -3.69
CA ASP A 10 11.05 1.06 -4.51
C ASP A 10 12.36 1.12 -3.73
N GLU A 11 12.35 1.67 -2.51
CA GLU A 11 13.55 1.75 -1.69
C GLU A 11 13.73 0.44 -0.90
N PRO A 12 14.80 -0.34 -1.17
CA PRO A 12 14.96 -1.67 -0.56
C PRO A 12 14.97 -1.68 0.96
N LYS A 13 15.56 -0.67 1.59
CA LYS A 13 15.63 -0.60 3.05
C LYS A 13 14.25 -0.36 3.66
N ASN A 14 13.46 0.52 3.04
CA ASN A 14 12.10 0.79 3.49
C ASN A 14 11.21 -0.42 3.28
N LEU A 15 11.33 -1.06 2.14
CA LEU A 15 10.58 -2.27 1.83
C LEU A 15 10.84 -3.35 2.87
N LYS A 16 12.12 -3.61 3.14
CA LYS A 16 12.51 -4.63 4.14
C LYS A 16 11.97 -4.27 5.52
N LEU A 17 12.13 -3.01 5.93
CA LEU A 17 11.67 -2.58 7.26
C LEU A 17 10.17 -2.79 7.42
N VAL A 18 9.37 -2.34 6.47
CA VAL A 18 7.92 -2.48 6.53
C VAL A 18 7.52 -3.95 6.55
N CYS A 19 8.11 -4.76 5.67
CA CYS A 19 7.79 -6.18 5.62
C CYS A 19 8.17 -6.91 6.91
N ASP A 20 9.34 -6.62 7.48
CA ASP A 20 9.78 -7.24 8.72
C ASP A 20 8.82 -6.89 9.88
N LEU A 21 8.38 -5.63 9.95
CA LEU A 21 7.45 -5.21 10.99
C LEU A 21 6.10 -5.90 10.85
N LEU A 22 5.58 -5.99 9.65
CA LEU A 22 4.29 -6.65 9.40
C LEU A 22 4.38 -8.14 9.70
N GLN A 23 5.46 -8.80 9.30
CA GLN A 23 5.66 -10.22 9.57
C GLN A 23 5.76 -10.50 11.07
N ALA A 24 6.41 -9.60 11.81
CA ALA A 24 6.51 -9.72 13.27
C ALA A 24 5.12 -9.67 13.93
N CYS A 25 4.14 -9.04 13.29
CA CYS A 25 2.76 -8.96 13.79
C CYS A 25 1.86 -10.06 13.25
N GLY A 26 2.41 -11.03 12.53
CA GLY A 26 1.67 -12.19 12.06
C GLY A 26 1.09 -12.05 10.65
N TYR A 27 1.39 -10.96 9.94
CA TYR A 27 0.94 -10.81 8.56
C TYR A 27 1.88 -11.53 7.59
N THR A 28 1.35 -11.98 6.47
CA THR A 28 2.14 -12.48 5.35
C THR A 28 2.34 -11.32 4.39
N THR A 29 3.56 -11.13 3.89
CA THR A 29 3.85 -10.02 2.98
C THR A 29 4.24 -10.50 1.59
N ILE A 30 3.88 -9.70 0.59
CA ILE A 30 4.31 -9.85 -0.80
C ILE A 30 5.02 -8.55 -1.15
N GLU A 31 6.15 -8.63 -1.83
CA GLU A 31 6.96 -7.46 -2.14
C GLU A 31 6.86 -7.09 -3.61
N ALA A 32 6.75 -5.79 -3.89
CA ALA A 32 6.85 -5.23 -5.23
C ALA A 32 7.72 -3.98 -5.16
N THR A 33 8.54 -3.76 -6.18
CA THR A 33 9.52 -2.66 -6.18
C THR A 33 9.11 -1.49 -7.07
N ASP A 34 8.01 -1.61 -7.78
CA ASP A 34 7.42 -0.49 -8.54
C ASP A 34 5.91 -0.72 -8.71
N GLY A 35 5.25 0.30 -9.24
CA GLY A 35 3.79 0.26 -9.38
C GLY A 35 3.32 -0.81 -10.37
N LYS A 36 4.08 -1.05 -11.42
CA LYS A 36 3.72 -2.06 -12.42
C LYS A 36 3.73 -3.46 -11.81
N GLN A 37 4.79 -3.80 -11.06
CA GLN A 37 4.85 -5.07 -10.33
C GLN A 37 3.71 -5.18 -9.32
N GLY A 38 3.42 -4.08 -8.64
CA GLY A 38 2.35 -4.04 -7.66
C GLY A 38 1.00 -4.39 -8.27
N VAL A 39 0.69 -3.80 -9.43
CA VAL A 39 -0.56 -4.07 -10.14
C VAL A 39 -0.63 -5.54 -10.57
N GLU A 40 0.44 -6.06 -11.16
CA GLU A 40 0.49 -7.44 -11.62
C GLU A 40 0.32 -8.44 -10.48
N LEU A 41 1.03 -8.21 -9.36
CA LEU A 41 0.94 -9.09 -8.20
C LEU A 41 -0.43 -9.01 -7.53
N ALA A 42 -1.04 -7.84 -7.48
CA ALA A 42 -2.38 -7.70 -6.91
C ALA A 42 -3.40 -8.51 -7.70
N LYS A 43 -3.30 -8.54 -9.02
CA LYS A 43 -4.20 -9.30 -9.87
C LYS A 43 -4.05 -10.81 -9.68
N VAL A 44 -2.83 -11.28 -9.51
CA VAL A 44 -2.52 -12.71 -9.40
C VAL A 44 -2.72 -13.21 -7.97
N ARG A 45 -2.21 -12.49 -6.99
CA ARG A 45 -2.16 -12.94 -5.61
C ARG A 45 -3.34 -12.45 -4.76
N LYS A 46 -4.05 -11.44 -5.20
CA LYS A 46 -5.23 -10.88 -4.53
C LYS A 46 -5.03 -10.70 -3.02
N PRO A 47 -4.13 -9.79 -2.62
CA PRO A 47 -3.87 -9.56 -1.21
C PRO A 47 -5.08 -8.95 -0.49
N ASP A 48 -5.06 -8.99 0.83
CA ASP A 48 -6.12 -8.40 1.65
C ASP A 48 -5.96 -6.89 1.81
N LEU A 49 -4.75 -6.37 1.63
CA LEU A 49 -4.44 -4.95 1.74
C LEU A 49 -3.22 -4.66 0.88
N ILE A 50 -3.17 -3.48 0.29
CA ILE A 50 -2.02 -3.00 -0.46
C ILE A 50 -1.48 -1.74 0.23
N LEU A 51 -0.19 -1.76 0.60
CA LEU A 51 0.53 -0.57 1.03
C LEU A 51 1.26 -0.03 -0.20
N MET A 52 0.90 1.17 -0.63
CA MET A 52 1.35 1.73 -1.89
C MET A 52 2.15 3.01 -1.67
N ASP A 53 3.46 2.97 -1.93
CA ASP A 53 4.27 4.19 -1.95
C ASP A 53 3.85 5.03 -3.16
N ILE A 54 3.66 6.33 -2.93
CA ILE A 54 3.21 7.23 -3.99
C ILE A 54 4.35 7.61 -4.94
N MET A 55 5.56 7.81 -4.38
CA MET A 55 6.71 8.29 -5.19
C MET A 55 7.59 7.13 -5.61
N MET A 56 7.37 6.65 -6.84
CA MET A 56 8.15 5.55 -7.40
C MET A 56 8.44 5.78 -8.87
N PRO A 57 9.56 5.24 -9.39
CA PRO A 57 9.84 5.29 -10.82
C PRO A 57 8.94 4.33 -11.60
N VAL A 58 8.92 4.44 -12.91
CA VAL A 58 8.18 3.63 -13.87
C VAL A 58 6.68 3.93 -13.81
N MET A 59 6.03 3.62 -12.70
CA MET A 59 4.61 3.89 -12.49
C MET A 59 4.44 4.30 -11.03
N ASP A 60 4.00 5.54 -10.79
CA ASP A 60 3.80 6.02 -9.43
C ASP A 60 2.60 5.35 -8.76
N GLY A 61 2.51 5.53 -7.44
CA GLY A 61 1.47 4.87 -6.66
C GLY A 61 0.05 5.33 -6.97
N LEU A 62 -0.14 6.58 -7.40
CA LEU A 62 -1.45 7.08 -7.76
C LEU A 62 -1.95 6.46 -9.05
N GLU A 63 -1.08 6.36 -10.05
CA GLU A 63 -1.41 5.70 -11.31
C GLU A 63 -1.72 4.22 -11.09
N ALA A 64 -0.88 3.54 -10.31
CA ALA A 64 -1.11 2.14 -9.97
C ALA A 64 -2.45 1.95 -9.26
N THR A 65 -2.78 2.84 -8.33
CA THR A 65 -4.05 2.77 -7.62
C THR A 65 -5.24 2.95 -8.55
N ARG A 66 -5.17 3.90 -9.49
CA ARG A 66 -6.24 4.09 -10.46
C ARG A 66 -6.48 2.83 -11.28
N ILE A 67 -5.41 2.18 -11.72
CA ILE A 67 -5.52 0.94 -12.48
C ILE A 67 -6.19 -0.15 -11.63
N LEU A 68 -5.75 -0.30 -10.38
CA LEU A 68 -6.32 -1.31 -9.48
C LEU A 68 -7.81 -1.06 -9.20
N LYS A 69 -8.20 0.20 -9.04
CA LYS A 69 -9.58 0.56 -8.71
C LYS A 69 -10.54 0.51 -9.91
N THR A 70 -10.00 0.45 -11.12
CA THR A 70 -10.83 0.29 -12.34
C THR A 70 -10.90 -1.16 -12.82
N ASP A 71 -10.09 -2.05 -12.26
CA ASP A 71 -10.11 -3.48 -12.61
C ASP A 71 -11.08 -4.22 -11.69
N THR A 72 -12.01 -4.96 -12.25
CA THR A 72 -13.03 -5.66 -11.48
C THR A 72 -12.46 -6.70 -10.52
N THR A 73 -11.26 -7.23 -10.80
CA THR A 73 -10.64 -8.25 -9.95
C THR A 73 -9.91 -7.68 -8.75
N THR A 74 -9.58 -6.38 -8.77
CA THR A 74 -8.79 -5.74 -7.71
C THR A 74 -9.44 -4.53 -7.07
N LYS A 75 -10.54 -4.02 -7.63
CA LYS A 75 -11.16 -2.76 -7.17
C LYS A 75 -11.56 -2.75 -5.70
N ASP A 76 -11.88 -3.90 -5.14
CA ASP A 76 -12.34 -4.01 -3.75
C ASP A 76 -11.21 -4.20 -2.74
N ILE A 77 -9.97 -4.37 -3.21
CA ILE A 77 -8.82 -4.49 -2.33
C ILE A 77 -8.47 -3.10 -1.79
N PRO A 78 -8.46 -2.88 -0.46
CA PRO A 78 -8.11 -1.57 0.07
C PRO A 78 -6.65 -1.21 -0.22
N VAL A 79 -6.42 0.06 -0.52
CA VAL A 79 -5.09 0.61 -0.79
C VAL A 79 -4.79 1.71 0.22
N LEU A 80 -3.75 1.50 1.01
CA LEU A 80 -3.24 2.48 1.97
C LEU A 80 -2.01 3.14 1.36
N ALA A 81 -2.11 4.43 1.04
CA ALA A 81 -1.00 5.16 0.44
C ALA A 81 0.05 5.53 1.49
N LEU A 82 1.33 5.37 1.14
CA LEU A 82 2.43 5.84 1.97
C LEU A 82 3.04 7.03 1.23
N THR A 83 3.07 8.20 1.87
CA THR A 83 3.48 9.42 1.18
C THR A 83 4.39 10.29 2.04
N SER A 84 5.45 10.86 1.41
CA SER A 84 6.30 11.88 2.01
C SER A 84 5.66 13.27 1.90
N TYR A 85 4.58 13.39 1.13
CA TYR A 85 3.90 14.65 0.88
C TYR A 85 2.52 14.63 1.53
N ALA A 86 2.44 15.17 2.75
CA ALA A 86 1.18 15.28 3.49
C ALA A 86 0.63 16.69 3.42
N MET A 87 0.83 17.39 2.30
CA MET A 87 0.27 18.72 2.10
C MET A 87 -1.20 18.60 1.69
N LYS A 88 -1.97 19.62 2.01
CA LYS A 88 -3.42 19.62 1.86
C LYS A 88 -3.91 19.22 0.47
N GLY A 89 -3.22 19.63 -0.60
CA GLY A 89 -3.61 19.27 -1.97
C GLY A 89 -3.29 17.83 -2.34
N ASP A 90 -2.28 17.25 -1.70
CA ASP A 90 -1.86 15.88 -2.00
C ASP A 90 -2.82 14.85 -1.41
N GLU A 91 -3.40 15.13 -0.27
CA GLU A 91 -4.40 14.28 0.35
C GLU A 91 -5.61 14.09 -0.57
N GLU A 92 -6.09 15.17 -1.16
CA GLU A 92 -7.21 15.11 -2.10
C GLU A 92 -6.88 14.26 -3.32
N ARG A 93 -5.68 14.42 -3.88
CA ARG A 93 -5.23 13.65 -5.04
C ARG A 93 -5.15 12.16 -4.73
N ILE A 94 -4.67 11.81 -3.54
CA ILE A 94 -4.56 10.43 -3.09
C ILE A 94 -5.95 9.79 -3.01
N LEU A 95 -6.89 10.48 -2.39
CA LEU A 95 -8.25 9.97 -2.26
C LEU A 95 -8.98 9.90 -3.60
N GLU A 96 -8.78 10.88 -4.49
CA GLU A 96 -9.36 10.88 -5.82
C GLU A 96 -8.84 9.72 -6.69
N ALA A 97 -7.60 9.30 -6.47
CA ALA A 97 -7.06 8.14 -7.18
C ALA A 97 -7.71 6.83 -6.73
N GLY A 98 -8.42 6.83 -5.62
CA GLY A 98 -9.12 5.67 -5.10
C GLY A 98 -8.48 5.03 -3.88
N CYS A 99 -7.44 5.65 -3.30
CA CYS A 99 -6.85 5.14 -2.07
C CYS A 99 -7.87 5.19 -0.94
N ASN A 100 -7.87 4.16 -0.11
CA ASN A 100 -8.80 4.06 1.01
C ASN A 100 -8.32 4.85 2.23
N GLY A 101 -7.04 5.19 2.26
CA GLY A 101 -6.45 5.99 3.31
C GLY A 101 -5.02 6.35 2.95
N TYR A 102 -4.36 7.08 3.82
CA TYR A 102 -2.95 7.41 3.63
C TYR A 102 -2.23 7.50 4.96
N LEU A 103 -0.91 7.31 4.92
CA LEU A 103 -0.04 7.45 6.08
C LEU A 103 1.17 8.28 5.65
N ALA A 104 1.41 9.39 6.35
CA ALA A 104 2.49 10.30 6.02
C ALA A 104 3.83 9.78 6.55
N LYS A 105 4.87 9.87 5.73
CA LYS A 105 6.24 9.58 6.14
C LYS A 105 6.87 10.84 6.75
N PRO A 106 7.71 10.72 7.76
CA PRO A 106 8.06 9.49 8.48
C PRO A 106 6.95 9.08 9.45
N PHE A 107 6.71 7.80 9.56
CA PHE A 107 5.77 7.25 10.53
C PHE A 107 6.50 6.27 11.44
N ASP A 108 6.01 6.09 12.66
CA ASP A 108 6.58 5.10 13.56
C ASP A 108 5.85 3.76 13.43
N ILE A 109 6.38 2.76 14.11
CA ILE A 109 5.83 1.40 14.06
C ILE A 109 4.38 1.37 14.52
N GLN A 110 4.06 2.10 15.59
CA GLN A 110 2.71 2.10 16.14
C GLN A 110 1.71 2.72 15.18
N GLU A 111 2.09 3.80 14.51
CA GLU A 111 1.24 4.45 13.52
C GLU A 111 0.94 3.51 12.34
N LEU A 112 1.97 2.82 11.83
CA LEU A 112 1.81 1.87 10.73
C LEU A 112 0.86 0.74 11.13
N LEU A 113 1.12 0.11 12.28
CA LEU A 113 0.33 -1.03 12.73
C LEU A 113 -1.11 -0.64 13.03
N LYS A 114 -1.33 0.55 13.58
CA LYS A 114 -2.66 1.06 13.86
C LYS A 114 -3.45 1.27 12.56
N GLU A 115 -2.84 1.89 11.56
CA GLU A 115 -3.52 2.11 10.28
C GLU A 115 -3.81 0.81 9.56
N VAL A 116 -2.86 -0.11 9.53
CA VAL A 116 -3.05 -1.44 8.93
C VAL A 116 -4.17 -2.19 9.64
N GLY A 117 -4.18 -2.15 10.97
CA GLY A 117 -5.17 -2.86 11.77
C GLY A 117 -6.60 -2.42 11.50
N LYS A 118 -6.81 -1.16 11.10
CA LYS A 118 -8.16 -0.65 10.78
C LYS A 118 -8.83 -1.43 9.65
N TYR A 119 -8.06 -1.98 8.74
CA TYR A 119 -8.61 -2.72 7.59
C TYR A 119 -8.99 -4.16 7.94
N PHE A 120 -8.60 -4.63 9.13
CA PHE A 120 -8.84 -6.01 9.56
C PHE A 120 -9.70 -6.10 10.82
N LEU A 121 -10.31 -5.01 11.21
CA LEU A 121 -11.27 -5.02 12.30
C LEU A 121 -12.57 -5.70 11.84
N GLU A 122 -13.08 -6.57 12.68
CA GLU A 122 -14.33 -7.26 12.43
C GLU A 122 -15.45 -6.70 13.30
#